data_24003eedae2c097027285bafef69b7aa
#
_entry.id   24003eedae2c097027285bafef69b7aa
#
_cell.length_a   1.000
_cell.length_b   1.000
_cell.length_c   1.000
_cell.angle_alpha   90.00
_cell.angle_beta   90.00
_cell.angle_gamma   90.00
#
_symmetry.space_group_name_H-M   'P 1'
#
loop_
_entity.id
_entity.type
_entity.pdbx_description
1 polymer ?
#
loop_
_entity_poly.entity_id
_entity_poly.type
_entity_poly.pdbx_seq_one_letter_code
_entity_poly.pdbx_strand_id
1 'polypeptide(L)'
;MALDDDIAILARQPLLGLMDRDALRLLAFAAESRIMRAGDILFRRGEASDGALLVISGAVALTSEDDGRKADEVVGPGSLLGELALFTSVERPVTAIAREPTQVMRLSRSVMRRVLGESPGSAEAIAAAVSERLRQFAEELAPVRDALDALDRG
;
A
#
# COMPACT_ATOMS: atom_id res chain seq x y z
N MET A 1 -17.44 -16.33 -5.24
CA MET A 1 -18.07 -15.07 -4.82
C MET A 1 -17.03 -13.98 -4.81
N ALA A 2 -17.36 -12.80 -5.32
CA ALA A 2 -16.41 -11.69 -5.45
C ALA A 2 -15.78 -11.29 -4.11
N LEU A 3 -16.55 -11.28 -3.03
CA LEU A 3 -16.03 -10.92 -1.70
C LEU A 3 -14.97 -11.90 -1.22
N ASP A 4 -15.18 -13.20 -1.41
CA ASP A 4 -14.20 -14.21 -1.00
C ASP A 4 -12.93 -14.12 -1.84
N ASP A 5 -13.05 -13.79 -3.13
CA ASP A 5 -11.90 -13.57 -4.01
C ASP A 5 -11.11 -12.35 -3.55
N ASP A 6 -11.79 -11.27 -3.18
CA ASP A 6 -11.16 -10.04 -2.68
C ASP A 6 -10.42 -10.30 -1.37
N ILE A 7 -11.02 -11.06 -0.45
CA ILE A 7 -10.38 -11.46 0.81
C ILE A 7 -9.12 -12.28 0.53
N ALA A 8 -9.18 -13.21 -0.43
CA ALA A 8 -8.02 -14.03 -0.79
C ALA A 8 -6.87 -13.19 -1.32
N ILE A 9 -7.16 -12.16 -2.13
CA ILE A 9 -6.14 -11.24 -2.66
C ILE A 9 -5.55 -10.41 -1.53
N LEU A 10 -6.37 -9.86 -0.64
CA LEU A 10 -5.90 -9.08 0.51
C LEU A 10 -5.02 -9.92 1.44
N ALA A 11 -5.37 -11.19 1.66
CA ALA A 11 -4.61 -12.09 2.51
C ALA A 11 -3.20 -12.40 1.99
N ARG A 12 -2.94 -12.16 0.70
CA ARG A 12 -1.62 -12.34 0.09
C ARG A 12 -0.69 -11.16 0.33
N GLN A 13 -1.21 -10.02 0.79
CA GLN A 13 -0.39 -8.83 1.01
C GLN A 13 0.43 -8.99 2.30
N PRO A 14 1.67 -8.48 2.34
CA PRO A 14 2.58 -8.73 3.47
C PRO A 14 2.04 -8.34 4.85
N LEU A 15 1.40 -7.18 4.97
CA LEU A 15 0.83 -6.75 6.25
C LEU A 15 -0.61 -7.20 6.41
N LEU A 16 -1.43 -7.07 5.38
CA LEU A 16 -2.84 -7.46 5.46
C LEU A 16 -3.01 -8.95 5.70
N GLY A 17 -2.08 -9.78 5.24
CA GLY A 17 -2.09 -11.22 5.48
C GLY A 17 -1.93 -11.61 6.95
N LEU A 18 -1.52 -10.67 7.82
CA LEU A 18 -1.42 -10.88 9.26
C LEU A 18 -2.75 -10.66 9.98
N MET A 19 -3.72 -10.06 9.31
CA MET A 19 -5.05 -9.83 9.87
C MET A 19 -5.87 -11.13 9.89
N ASP A 20 -6.74 -11.26 10.88
CA ASP A 20 -7.64 -12.40 10.90
C ASP A 20 -8.68 -12.27 9.77
N ARG A 21 -9.33 -13.40 9.45
CA ARG A 21 -10.26 -13.47 8.32
C ARG A 21 -11.47 -12.54 8.49
N ASP A 22 -11.98 -12.40 9.71
CA ASP A 22 -13.13 -11.54 9.97
C ASP A 22 -12.77 -10.08 9.78
N ALA A 23 -11.57 -9.67 10.18
CA ALA A 23 -11.06 -8.31 9.96
C ALA A 23 -10.88 -8.02 8.47
N LEU A 24 -10.32 -8.96 7.70
CA LEU A 24 -10.18 -8.83 6.26
C LEU A 24 -11.54 -8.75 5.56
N ARG A 25 -12.52 -9.48 6.04
CA ARG A 25 -13.90 -9.44 5.52
C ARG A 25 -14.50 -8.05 5.70
N LEU A 26 -14.36 -7.47 6.90
CA LEU A 26 -14.84 -6.10 7.16
C LEU A 26 -14.16 -5.08 6.27
N LEU A 27 -12.85 -5.19 6.09
CA LEU A 27 -12.09 -4.30 5.23
C LEU A 27 -12.55 -4.41 3.77
N ALA A 28 -12.69 -5.62 3.26
CA ALA A 28 -13.14 -5.87 1.89
C ALA A 28 -14.55 -5.38 1.65
N PHE A 29 -15.45 -5.59 2.61
CA PHE A 29 -16.85 -5.17 2.52
C PHE A 29 -16.97 -3.64 2.47
N ALA A 30 -16.13 -2.92 3.19
CA ALA A 30 -16.15 -1.46 3.25
C ALA A 30 -15.36 -0.79 2.13
N ALA A 31 -14.66 -1.56 1.30
CA ALA A 31 -13.86 -1.03 0.20
C ALA A 31 -14.76 -0.51 -0.94
N GLU A 32 -14.28 0.53 -1.62
CA GLU A 32 -14.98 1.11 -2.75
C GLU A 32 -14.36 0.61 -4.06
N SER A 33 -15.20 0.06 -4.94
CA SER A 33 -14.78 -0.32 -6.28
C SER A 33 -14.81 0.89 -7.20
N ARG A 34 -13.77 1.08 -8.00
CA ARG A 34 -13.67 2.14 -9.00
C ARG A 34 -13.18 1.57 -10.32
N ILE A 35 -13.78 2.07 -11.40
CA ILE A 35 -13.36 1.71 -12.75
C ILE A 35 -12.64 2.90 -13.34
N MET A 36 -11.39 2.68 -13.78
CA MET A 36 -10.53 3.68 -14.38
C MET A 36 -10.41 3.40 -15.88
N ARG A 37 -10.42 4.45 -16.67
CA ARG A 37 -10.16 4.35 -18.11
C ARG A 37 -8.67 4.43 -18.37
N ALA A 38 -8.24 3.93 -19.53
CA ALA A 38 -6.86 4.13 -19.97
C ALA A 38 -6.51 5.61 -19.94
N GLY A 39 -5.39 5.96 -19.30
CA GLY A 39 -4.94 7.34 -19.15
C GLY A 39 -5.42 8.05 -17.89
N ASP A 40 -6.40 7.49 -17.16
CA ASP A 40 -6.85 8.08 -15.90
C ASP A 40 -5.74 8.00 -14.85
N ILE A 41 -5.62 9.05 -14.07
CA ILE A 41 -4.63 9.14 -13.00
C ILE A 41 -5.29 8.66 -11.71
N LEU A 42 -4.70 7.62 -11.10
CA LEU A 42 -5.15 7.10 -9.82
C LEU A 42 -4.71 8.01 -8.67
N PHE A 43 -3.46 8.41 -8.70
CA PHE A 43 -2.90 9.40 -7.78
C PHE A 43 -1.62 9.99 -8.38
N ARG A 44 -1.21 11.15 -7.87
CA ARG A 44 -0.01 11.84 -8.32
C ARG A 44 1.07 11.79 -7.24
N ARG A 45 2.31 11.72 -7.69
CA ARG A 45 3.47 11.85 -6.81
C ARG A 45 3.37 13.13 -5.98
N GLY A 46 3.66 13.03 -4.69
CA GLY A 46 3.62 14.16 -3.77
C GLY A 46 2.27 14.44 -3.14
N GLU A 47 1.19 13.82 -3.63
CA GLU A 47 -0.13 13.96 -3.00
C GLU A 47 -0.15 13.26 -1.65
N ALA A 48 -0.89 13.83 -0.71
CA ALA A 48 -1.19 13.17 0.56
C ALA A 48 -2.06 11.95 0.30
N SER A 49 -1.73 10.83 0.94
CA SER A 49 -2.49 9.59 0.82
C SER A 49 -3.48 9.44 1.95
N ASP A 50 -4.62 8.82 1.67
CA ASP A 50 -5.64 8.48 2.67
C ASP A 50 -5.95 6.99 2.73
N GLY A 51 -5.19 6.19 2.00
CA GLY A 51 -5.35 4.75 1.95
C GLY A 51 -4.61 4.12 0.78
N ALA A 52 -5.00 2.90 0.46
CA ALA A 52 -4.37 2.09 -0.58
C ALA A 52 -5.35 1.75 -1.70
N LEU A 53 -4.81 1.40 -2.86
CA LEU A 53 -5.57 0.92 -4.01
C LEU A 53 -5.11 -0.48 -4.37
N LEU A 54 -6.04 -1.42 -4.41
CA LEU A 54 -5.79 -2.79 -4.86
C LEU A 54 -6.22 -2.91 -6.31
N VAL A 55 -5.31 -3.32 -7.18
CA VAL A 55 -5.63 -3.56 -8.58
C VAL A 55 -6.36 -4.91 -8.70
N ILE A 56 -7.59 -4.88 -9.18
CA ILE A 56 -8.42 -6.08 -9.37
C ILE A 56 -8.25 -6.62 -10.79
N SER A 57 -8.27 -5.73 -11.78
CA SER A 57 -8.06 -6.07 -13.18
C SER A 57 -7.42 -4.90 -13.91
N GLY A 58 -6.78 -5.16 -15.04
CA GLY A 58 -6.14 -4.14 -15.85
C GLY A 58 -4.66 -3.99 -15.55
N ALA A 59 -4.11 -2.81 -15.85
CA ALA A 59 -2.69 -2.51 -15.66
C ALA A 59 -2.49 -1.05 -15.29
N VAL A 60 -1.56 -0.80 -14.39
CA VAL A 60 -1.24 0.54 -13.87
C VAL A 60 0.25 0.80 -14.04
N ALA A 61 0.58 1.93 -14.68
CA ALA A 61 1.94 2.40 -14.79
C ALA A 61 2.30 3.26 -13.58
N LEU A 62 3.43 2.96 -12.96
CA LEU A 62 4.00 3.73 -11.87
C LEU A 62 5.18 4.52 -12.42
N THR A 63 5.17 5.83 -12.24
CA THR A 63 6.21 6.70 -12.79
C THR A 63 6.63 7.75 -11.78
N SER A 64 7.93 8.02 -11.74
CA SER A 64 8.50 9.12 -10.97
C SER A 64 8.45 10.45 -11.73
N GLU A 65 8.11 10.42 -13.02
CA GLU A 65 7.97 11.58 -13.87
C GLU A 65 6.50 12.01 -13.97
N ASP A 66 6.27 13.32 -14.03
CA ASP A 66 4.90 13.86 -14.03
C ASP A 66 4.15 13.66 -15.35
N ASP A 67 4.87 13.49 -16.45
CA ASP A 67 4.26 13.40 -17.78
C ASP A 67 3.77 11.99 -18.17
N GLY A 68 4.09 10.99 -17.38
CA GLY A 68 3.65 9.62 -17.61
C GLY A 68 4.22 8.95 -18.87
N ARG A 69 5.15 9.57 -19.55
CA ARG A 69 5.70 9.04 -20.81
C ARG A 69 6.56 7.80 -20.60
N LYS A 70 7.24 7.73 -19.45
CA LYS A 70 8.11 6.61 -19.12
C LYS A 70 7.69 5.99 -17.81
N ALA A 71 7.15 4.80 -17.88
CA ALA A 71 6.83 4.04 -16.68
C ALA A 71 8.10 3.41 -16.11
N ASP A 72 8.33 3.59 -14.82
CA ASP A 72 9.40 2.88 -14.10
C ASP A 72 9.00 1.43 -13.88
N GLU A 73 7.70 1.18 -13.69
CA GLU A 73 7.14 -0.14 -13.44
C GLU A 73 5.70 -0.18 -13.92
N VAL A 74 5.25 -1.35 -14.35
CA VAL A 74 3.84 -1.60 -14.66
C VAL A 74 3.37 -2.74 -13.77
N VAL A 75 2.28 -2.52 -13.05
CA VAL A 75 1.71 -3.52 -12.14
C VAL A 75 0.33 -3.95 -12.63
N GLY A 76 -0.04 -5.17 -12.27
CA GLY A 76 -1.29 -5.80 -12.68
C GLY A 76 -2.14 -6.27 -11.51
N PRO A 77 -3.11 -7.17 -11.80
CA PRO A 77 -4.03 -7.67 -10.78
C PRO A 77 -3.32 -8.26 -9.57
N GLY A 78 -3.84 -7.97 -8.38
CA GLY A 78 -3.26 -8.40 -7.11
C GLY A 78 -2.26 -7.44 -6.51
N SER A 79 -1.89 -6.36 -7.20
CA SER A 79 -0.96 -5.36 -6.68
C SER A 79 -1.67 -4.39 -5.75
N LEU A 80 -1.13 -4.21 -4.55
CA LEU A 80 -1.62 -3.25 -3.58
C LEU A 80 -0.71 -2.02 -3.59
N LEU A 81 -1.26 -0.89 -4.01
CA LEU A 81 -0.52 0.36 -4.11
C LEU A 81 -0.70 1.17 -2.83
N GLY A 82 0.38 1.41 -2.12
CA GLY A 82 0.37 2.23 -0.93
C GLY A 82 -0.10 1.52 0.34
N GLU A 83 0.34 0.28 0.57
CA GLU A 83 -0.01 -0.47 1.78
C GLU A 83 0.27 0.34 3.05
N LEU A 84 1.41 1.05 3.11
CA LEU A 84 1.80 1.84 4.27
C LEU A 84 0.83 2.98 4.55
N ALA A 85 0.18 3.51 3.51
CA ALA A 85 -0.82 4.58 3.65
C ALA A 85 -2.09 4.13 4.39
N LEU A 86 -2.28 2.83 4.59
CA LEU A 86 -3.37 2.30 5.41
C LEU A 86 -3.13 2.53 6.91
N PHE A 87 -1.88 2.74 7.32
CA PHE A 87 -1.52 2.82 8.73
C PHE A 87 -1.04 4.20 9.15
N THR A 88 -0.47 4.96 8.23
CA THR A 88 0.05 6.28 8.51
C THR A 88 -0.09 7.21 7.30
N SER A 89 -0.06 8.52 7.57
CA SER A 89 -0.09 9.51 6.51
C SER A 89 1.28 9.57 5.83
N VAL A 90 1.31 9.29 4.54
CA VAL A 90 2.52 9.36 3.71
C VAL A 90 2.16 10.04 2.38
N GLU A 91 3.14 10.71 1.80
CA GLU A 91 2.99 11.24 0.46
C GLU A 91 3.16 10.11 -0.57
N ARG A 92 2.46 10.22 -1.69
CA ARG A 92 2.61 9.26 -2.78
C ARG A 92 4.01 9.37 -3.37
N PRO A 93 4.79 8.28 -3.41
CA PRO A 93 6.17 8.33 -3.93
C PRO A 93 6.25 8.37 -5.44
N VAL A 94 5.17 7.98 -6.13
CA VAL A 94 5.09 7.92 -7.59
C VAL A 94 3.70 8.35 -8.05
N THR A 95 3.57 8.63 -9.34
CA THR A 95 2.28 8.83 -10.00
C THR A 95 1.82 7.48 -10.57
N ALA A 96 0.55 7.16 -10.38
CA ALA A 96 -0.05 5.92 -10.89
C ALA A 96 -1.10 6.26 -11.95
N ILE A 97 -0.95 5.69 -13.14
CA ILE A 97 -1.79 5.97 -14.32
C ILE A 97 -2.28 4.64 -14.89
N ALA A 98 -3.57 4.54 -15.15
CA ALA A 98 -4.13 3.35 -15.80
C ALA A 98 -3.64 3.24 -17.24
N ARG A 99 -3.07 2.10 -17.61
CA ARG A 99 -2.58 1.82 -18.96
C ARG A 99 -3.66 1.30 -19.89
N GLU A 100 -4.71 0.75 -19.30
CA GLU A 100 -5.86 0.15 -19.96
C GLU A 100 -7.06 0.27 -19.03
N PRO A 101 -8.28 -0.11 -19.44
CA PRO A 101 -9.40 -0.13 -18.51
C PRO A 101 -9.05 -0.98 -17.29
N THR A 102 -9.14 -0.38 -16.11
CA THR A 102 -8.63 -0.96 -14.87
C THR A 102 -9.68 -0.85 -13.78
N GLN A 103 -9.91 -1.93 -13.08
CA GLN A 103 -10.74 -1.94 -11.88
C GLN A 103 -9.84 -1.94 -10.65
N VAL A 104 -10.08 -1.00 -9.73
CA VAL A 104 -9.37 -0.92 -8.47
C VAL A 104 -10.34 -0.93 -7.31
N MET A 105 -9.86 -1.36 -6.15
CA MET A 105 -10.59 -1.35 -4.89
C MET A 105 -9.87 -0.38 -3.97
N ARG A 106 -10.58 0.65 -3.51
CA ARG A 106 -10.03 1.66 -2.63
C ARG A 106 -10.24 1.25 -1.17
N LEU A 107 -9.16 1.18 -0.43
CA LEU A 107 -9.14 0.87 0.99
C LEU A 107 -8.73 2.13 1.75
N SER A 108 -9.62 2.68 2.59
CA SER A 108 -9.32 3.92 3.31
C SER A 108 -8.63 3.65 4.65
N ARG A 109 -7.77 4.57 5.07
CA ARG A 109 -7.11 4.51 6.39
C ARG A 109 -8.13 4.60 7.52
N SER A 110 -9.18 5.39 7.36
CA SER A 110 -10.21 5.53 8.39
C SER A 110 -10.95 4.22 8.63
N VAL A 111 -11.26 3.47 7.56
CA VAL A 111 -11.85 2.14 7.67
C VAL A 111 -10.87 1.18 8.32
N MET A 112 -9.60 1.21 7.92
CA MET A 112 -8.58 0.36 8.51
C MET A 112 -8.46 0.59 10.03
N ARG A 113 -8.47 1.83 10.48
CA ARG A 113 -8.44 2.15 11.91
C ARG A 113 -9.63 1.54 12.65
N ARG A 114 -10.81 1.63 12.06
CA ARG A 114 -12.02 1.07 12.66
C ARG A 114 -11.95 -0.45 12.74
N VAL A 115 -11.52 -1.09 11.68
CA VAL A 115 -11.36 -2.55 11.63
C VAL A 115 -10.35 -3.02 12.67
N LEU A 116 -9.19 -2.35 12.76
CA LEU A 116 -8.17 -2.70 13.75
C LEU A 116 -8.64 -2.44 15.18
N GLY A 117 -9.48 -1.43 15.40
CA GLY A 117 -10.08 -1.17 16.71
C GLY A 117 -11.02 -2.31 17.17
N GLU A 118 -11.61 -3.01 16.22
CA GLU A 118 -12.49 -4.16 16.49
C GLU A 118 -11.74 -5.51 16.49
N SER A 119 -10.46 -5.51 16.09
CA SER A 119 -9.65 -6.73 15.98
C SER A 119 -8.28 -6.51 16.62
N PRO A 120 -8.20 -6.53 17.97
CA PRO A 120 -6.94 -6.28 18.68
C PRO A 120 -5.80 -7.23 18.30
N GLY A 121 -6.10 -8.49 18.03
CA GLY A 121 -5.11 -9.48 17.60
C GLY A 121 -4.48 -9.11 16.27
N SER A 122 -5.28 -8.63 15.31
CA SER A 122 -4.77 -8.14 14.02
C SER A 122 -3.91 -6.89 14.20
N ALA A 123 -4.35 -5.97 15.06
CA ALA A 123 -3.61 -4.74 15.34
C ALA A 123 -2.24 -5.05 15.96
N GLU A 124 -2.18 -5.97 16.92
CA GLU A 124 -0.93 -6.40 17.55
C GLU A 124 0.01 -7.07 16.56
N ALA A 125 -0.51 -7.96 15.71
CA ALA A 125 0.30 -8.64 14.70
C ALA A 125 0.92 -7.65 13.70
N ILE A 126 0.15 -6.68 13.24
CA ILE A 126 0.64 -5.64 12.32
C ILE A 126 1.66 -4.75 13.01
N ALA A 127 1.38 -4.30 14.23
CA ALA A 127 2.30 -3.45 14.98
C ALA A 127 3.65 -4.15 15.22
N ALA A 128 3.64 -5.43 15.55
CA ALA A 128 4.86 -6.21 15.73
C ALA A 128 5.64 -6.33 14.42
N ALA A 129 4.96 -6.59 13.31
CA ALA A 129 5.62 -6.70 11.99
C ALA A 129 6.23 -5.38 11.53
N VAL A 130 5.53 -4.26 11.74
CA VAL A 130 6.04 -2.93 11.40
C VAL A 130 7.25 -2.58 12.26
N SER A 131 7.19 -2.85 13.56
CA SER A 131 8.31 -2.62 14.48
C SER A 131 9.54 -3.44 14.07
N GLU A 132 9.35 -4.69 13.67
CA GLU A 132 10.43 -5.55 13.21
C GLU A 132 11.07 -5.02 11.92
N ARG A 133 10.27 -4.54 10.97
CA ARG A 133 10.80 -3.93 9.74
C ARG A 133 11.59 -2.67 10.03
N LEU A 134 11.12 -1.84 10.95
CA LEU A 134 11.84 -0.64 11.37
C LEU A 134 13.17 -0.99 12.04
N ARG A 135 13.19 -2.01 12.88
CA ARG A 135 14.42 -2.49 13.53
C ARG A 135 15.42 -2.97 12.50
N GLN A 136 14.99 -3.79 11.54
CA GLN A 136 15.85 -4.28 10.46
C GLN A 136 16.40 -3.13 9.62
N PHE A 137 15.57 -2.17 9.28
CA PHE A 137 15.99 -0.99 8.53
C PHE A 137 17.03 -0.17 9.29
N ALA A 138 16.84 0.01 10.60
CA ALA A 138 17.81 0.71 11.46
C ALA A 138 19.14 -0.03 11.51
N GLU A 139 19.13 -1.37 11.59
CA GLU A 139 20.33 -2.19 11.57
C GLU A 139 21.08 -2.07 10.24
N GLU A 140 20.36 -2.06 9.12
CA GLU A 140 20.95 -1.88 7.80
C GLU A 140 21.59 -0.50 7.62
N LEU A 141 21.03 0.52 8.26
CA LEU A 141 21.56 1.89 8.21
C LEU A 141 22.70 2.14 9.19
N ALA A 142 22.88 1.32 10.21
CA ALA A 142 23.93 1.52 11.23
C ALA A 142 25.32 1.66 10.62
N PRO A 143 25.76 0.83 9.65
CA PRO A 143 27.06 1.01 9.03
C PRO A 143 27.20 2.34 8.28
N VAL A 144 26.14 2.81 7.66
CA VAL A 144 26.13 4.11 6.94
C VAL A 144 26.26 5.26 7.94
N ARG A 145 25.51 5.20 9.04
CA ARG A 145 25.58 6.20 10.11
C ARG A 145 26.98 6.25 10.72
N ASP A 146 27.57 5.10 11.00
CA ASP A 146 28.92 5.00 11.57
C ASP A 146 29.96 5.60 10.62
N ALA A 147 29.82 5.36 9.31
CA ALA A 147 30.70 5.93 8.29
C ALA A 147 30.57 7.45 8.21
N LEU A 148 29.34 7.99 8.30
CA LEU A 148 29.11 9.44 8.31
C LEU A 148 29.67 10.08 9.58
N ASP A 149 29.49 9.46 10.74
CA ASP A 149 30.02 9.94 12.01
C ASP A 149 31.56 9.97 11.98
N ALA A 150 32.20 8.98 11.36
CA ALA A 150 33.64 8.95 11.18
C ALA A 150 34.16 10.09 10.31
N LEU A 151 33.40 10.49 9.27
CA LEU A 151 33.74 11.64 8.42
C LEU A 151 33.65 12.96 9.20
N ASP A 152 32.66 13.10 10.07
CA ASP A 152 32.48 14.30 10.88
C ASP A 152 33.58 14.48 11.93
N ARG A 153 34.24 13.40 12.33
CA ARG A 153 35.38 13.42 13.30
C ARG A 153 36.72 13.73 12.66
N GLY A 154 36.78 13.62 11.34
CA GLY A 154 37.98 13.93 10.57
C GLY A 154 38.01 15.42 10.18
#